data_bb26484345c7342ec5a4ab727694e1f6
#
_entry.id   bb26484345c7342ec5a4ab727694e1f6
#
_cell.length_a   1.000
_cell.length_b   1.000
_cell.length_c   1.000
_cell.angle_alpha   90.00
_cell.angle_beta   90.00
_cell.angle_gamma   90.00
#
_symmetry.space_group_name_H-M   'P 1'
#
loop_
_entity.id
_entity.type
_entity.pdbx_description
1 polymer ?
#
loop_
_entity_poly.entity_id
_entity_poly.type
_entity_poly.pdbx_seq_one_letter_code
_entity_poly.pdbx_strand_id
1 'polypeptide(L)'
;MAKKIRVTETALRDAHQSLIATRMTTEEMLPVLDKLDKIGYYSLECWGGATYDSCLRFLNEDPWDRLRTIREHCPNTKLQMLFRGQNMLGYRHYADDCVEYLVQRSIANGIDIIRIFDALNDIKNLKTAIKAANKEGGHAQVAISYTTGPVFTDEYLSLIHISEPTRP
;
A
#
# COMPACT_ATOMS: atom_id res chain seq x y z
N MET A 1 -18.86 -6.14 23.95
CA MET A 1 -17.49 -6.69 23.83
C MET A 1 -16.56 -5.61 23.30
N ALA A 2 -15.37 -5.44 23.88
CA ALA A 2 -14.38 -4.48 23.37
C ALA A 2 -13.95 -4.87 21.95
N LYS A 3 -13.91 -3.90 21.03
CA LYS A 3 -13.50 -4.13 19.65
C LYS A 3 -11.99 -4.39 19.62
N LYS A 4 -11.56 -5.53 19.07
CA LYS A 4 -10.12 -5.86 18.96
C LYS A 4 -9.41 -4.82 18.08
N ILE A 5 -8.37 -4.20 18.59
CA ILE A 5 -7.52 -3.28 17.83
C ILE A 5 -6.76 -4.09 16.77
N ARG A 6 -6.70 -3.57 15.56
CA ARG A 6 -5.95 -4.16 14.44
C ARG A 6 -4.68 -3.35 14.25
N VAL A 7 -3.54 -4.02 14.21
CA VAL A 7 -2.23 -3.38 14.08
C VAL A 7 -1.63 -3.74 12.71
N THR A 8 -1.19 -2.74 11.98
CA THR A 8 -0.40 -2.91 10.76
C THR A 8 1.07 -2.65 11.08
N GLU A 9 1.94 -3.58 10.74
CA GLU A 9 3.39 -3.42 10.84
C GLU A 9 3.93 -2.83 9.53
N THR A 10 4.86 -1.89 9.61
CA THR A 10 5.40 -1.17 8.45
C THR A 10 6.92 -1.27 8.28
N ALA A 11 7.57 -2.14 9.06
CA ALA A 11 9.03 -2.30 9.02
C ALA A 11 9.55 -2.68 7.63
N LEU A 12 8.80 -3.53 6.91
CA LEU A 12 9.17 -4.01 5.58
C LEU A 12 8.95 -2.98 4.46
N ARG A 13 8.36 -1.81 4.74
CA ARG A 13 8.19 -0.73 3.77
C ARG A 13 8.68 0.61 4.30
N ASP A 14 8.02 1.17 5.31
CA ASP A 14 8.27 2.54 5.76
C ASP A 14 9.59 2.68 6.51
N ALA A 15 9.90 1.76 7.41
CA ALA A 15 11.08 1.87 8.24
C ALA A 15 12.36 1.82 7.41
N HIS A 16 12.52 0.82 6.53
CA HIS A 16 13.74 0.76 5.71
C HIS A 16 13.76 1.83 4.59
N GLN A 17 12.59 2.30 4.16
CA GLN A 17 12.53 3.47 3.27
C GLN A 17 13.07 4.72 3.97
N SER A 18 12.71 4.94 5.21
CA SER A 18 13.10 6.12 6.00
C SER A 18 14.55 6.04 6.49
N LEU A 19 15.01 4.86 6.89
CA LEU A 19 16.31 4.69 7.53
C LEU A 19 17.45 4.40 6.56
N ILE A 20 17.20 3.66 5.50
CA ILE A 20 18.24 3.21 4.54
C ILE A 20 17.82 3.39 3.08
N ALA A 21 16.98 4.40 2.82
CA ALA A 21 16.54 4.78 1.47
C ALA A 21 16.00 3.59 0.63
N THR A 22 15.22 2.69 1.24
CA THR A 22 14.63 1.50 0.60
C THR A 22 15.69 0.51 0.08
N ARG A 23 16.85 0.40 0.74
CA ARG A 23 17.97 -0.44 0.27
C ARG A 23 18.02 -1.83 0.91
N MET A 24 17.07 -2.20 1.76
CA MET A 24 16.98 -3.56 2.29
C MET A 24 16.67 -4.54 1.16
N THR A 25 17.49 -5.56 1.01
CA THR A 25 17.30 -6.62 0.02
C THR A 25 16.24 -7.62 0.46
N THR A 26 15.72 -8.40 -0.46
CA THR A 26 14.79 -9.50 -0.15
C THR A 26 15.46 -10.53 0.76
N GLU A 27 16.72 -10.87 0.51
CA GLU A 27 17.51 -11.80 1.31
C GLU A 27 17.65 -11.35 2.78
N GLU A 28 17.87 -10.05 3.01
CA GLU A 28 17.94 -9.47 4.35
C GLU A 28 16.58 -9.51 5.09
N MET A 29 15.46 -9.57 4.38
CA MET A 29 14.11 -9.70 4.97
C MET A 29 13.80 -11.13 5.43
N LEU A 30 14.29 -12.15 4.70
CA LEU A 30 13.92 -13.56 4.93
C LEU A 30 14.00 -14.00 6.40
N PRO A 31 15.05 -13.70 7.18
CA PRO A 31 15.19 -14.21 8.55
C PRO A 31 14.09 -13.76 9.51
N VAL A 32 13.33 -12.70 9.16
CA VAL A 32 12.29 -12.15 10.04
C VAL A 32 10.88 -12.42 9.55
N LEU A 33 10.67 -12.77 8.27
CA LEU A 33 9.34 -12.91 7.68
C LEU A 33 8.46 -13.94 8.40
N ASP A 34 8.97 -15.15 8.62
CA ASP A 34 8.24 -16.21 9.33
C ASP A 34 7.90 -15.86 10.78
N LYS A 35 8.72 -14.99 11.39
CA LYS A 35 8.47 -14.49 12.75
C LYS A 35 7.35 -13.44 12.72
N LEU A 36 7.40 -12.51 11.78
CA LEU A 36 6.38 -11.48 11.60
C LEU A 36 5.01 -12.10 11.32
N ASP A 37 4.96 -13.15 10.52
CA ASP A 37 3.70 -13.86 10.22
C ASP A 37 3.05 -14.48 11.47
N LYS A 38 3.86 -14.89 12.46
CA LYS A 38 3.40 -15.51 13.71
C LYS A 38 3.00 -14.54 14.81
N ILE A 39 3.35 -13.26 14.72
CA ILE A 39 3.03 -12.25 15.75
C ILE A 39 1.51 -11.98 15.82
N GLY A 40 0.80 -12.16 14.71
CA GLY A 40 -0.64 -11.93 14.64
C GLY A 40 -1.00 -10.48 14.32
N TYR A 41 -0.17 -9.77 13.59
CA TYR A 41 -0.53 -8.48 12.98
C TYR A 41 -1.75 -8.64 12.07
N TYR A 42 -2.51 -7.57 11.92
CA TYR A 42 -3.61 -7.54 10.96
C TYR A 42 -3.08 -7.51 9.52
N SER A 43 -2.02 -6.75 9.30
CA SER A 43 -1.34 -6.67 8.01
C SER A 43 0.14 -6.29 8.17
N LEU A 44 0.93 -6.66 7.16
CA LEU A 44 2.31 -6.20 6.96
C LEU A 44 2.30 -5.28 5.74
N GLU A 45 2.68 -4.01 5.91
CA GLU A 45 2.92 -3.12 4.78
C GLU A 45 4.34 -3.36 4.28
N CYS A 46 4.45 -4.02 3.13
CA CYS A 46 5.71 -4.55 2.64
C CYS A 46 6.08 -4.07 1.23
N TRP A 47 5.17 -3.38 0.54
CA TRP A 47 5.35 -3.03 -0.86
C TRP A 47 4.81 -1.66 -1.20
N GLY A 48 5.27 -1.07 -2.30
CA GLY A 48 4.85 0.26 -2.76
C GLY A 48 5.77 0.80 -3.84
N GLY A 49 5.54 2.04 -4.26
CA GLY A 49 6.28 2.68 -5.35
C GLY A 49 7.78 2.76 -5.14
N ALA A 50 8.21 3.21 -3.97
CA ALA A 50 9.63 3.32 -3.65
C ALA A 50 10.31 1.95 -3.58
N THR A 51 9.63 0.93 -3.08
CA THR A 51 10.13 -0.45 -3.04
C THR A 51 10.31 -1.00 -4.43
N TYR A 52 9.30 -0.84 -5.29
CA TYR A 52 9.35 -1.25 -6.69
C TYR A 52 10.51 -0.61 -7.43
N ASP A 53 10.62 0.72 -7.34
CA ASP A 53 11.65 1.51 -8.00
C ASP A 53 13.07 1.14 -7.50
N SER A 54 13.21 0.93 -6.19
CA SER A 54 14.49 0.56 -5.58
C SER A 54 14.97 -0.84 -5.99
N CYS A 55 14.07 -1.81 -6.10
CA CYS A 55 14.42 -3.14 -6.61
C CYS A 55 15.07 -3.06 -7.99
N LEU A 56 14.45 -2.30 -8.89
CA LEU A 56 14.95 -2.18 -10.28
C LEU A 56 16.22 -1.34 -10.40
N ARG A 57 16.30 -0.20 -9.69
CA ARG A 57 17.37 0.77 -9.89
C ARG A 57 18.64 0.47 -9.11
N PHE A 58 18.51 -0.14 -7.94
CA PHE A 58 19.60 -0.19 -6.98
C PHE A 58 19.93 -1.58 -6.46
N LEU A 59 18.93 -2.47 -6.40
CA LEU A 59 19.11 -3.78 -5.79
C LEU A 59 19.28 -4.90 -6.81
N ASN A 60 19.03 -4.62 -8.08
CA ASN A 60 19.04 -5.63 -9.15
C ASN A 60 18.12 -6.82 -8.81
N GLU A 61 16.94 -6.52 -8.25
CA GLU A 61 15.93 -7.50 -7.89
C GLU A 61 14.65 -7.29 -8.73
N ASP A 62 13.96 -8.40 -9.03
CA ASP A 62 12.61 -8.31 -9.58
C ASP A 62 11.63 -7.96 -8.43
N PRO A 63 10.92 -6.80 -8.50
CA PRO A 63 9.99 -6.42 -7.44
C PRO A 63 8.82 -7.39 -7.27
N TRP A 64 8.42 -8.10 -8.33
CA TRP A 64 7.35 -9.09 -8.27
C TRP A 64 7.81 -10.39 -7.59
N ASP A 65 9.06 -10.81 -7.82
CA ASP A 65 9.65 -11.95 -7.12
C ASP A 65 9.76 -11.66 -5.62
N ARG A 66 10.17 -10.44 -5.26
CA ARG A 66 10.16 -10.00 -3.85
C ARG A 66 8.77 -10.14 -3.23
N LEU A 67 7.74 -9.66 -3.90
CA LEU A 67 6.37 -9.73 -3.39
C LEU A 67 5.91 -11.18 -3.21
N ARG A 68 6.15 -12.03 -4.19
CA ARG A 68 5.81 -13.46 -4.12
C ARG A 68 6.55 -14.15 -2.98
N THR A 69 7.84 -13.88 -2.83
CA THR A 69 8.66 -14.42 -1.72
C THR A 69 8.12 -14.01 -0.36
N ILE A 70 7.76 -12.73 -0.18
CA ILE A 70 7.13 -12.28 1.06
C ILE A 70 5.80 -13.01 1.30
N ARG A 71 4.99 -13.19 0.25
CA ARG A 71 3.71 -13.93 0.36
C ARG A 71 3.91 -15.39 0.75
N GLU A 72 4.91 -16.06 0.24
CA GLU A 72 5.25 -17.45 0.58
C GLU A 72 5.63 -17.59 2.06
N HIS A 73 6.40 -16.66 2.59
CA HIS A 73 6.83 -16.65 4.00
C HIS A 73 5.77 -16.10 4.98
N CYS A 74 4.79 -15.35 4.49
CA CYS A 74 3.74 -14.76 5.31
C CYS A 74 2.33 -15.19 4.85
N PRO A 75 2.00 -16.49 4.88
CA PRO A 75 0.72 -16.99 4.39
C PRO A 75 -0.48 -16.59 5.25
N ASN A 76 -0.29 -16.33 6.55
CA ASN A 76 -1.37 -16.06 7.49
C ASN A 76 -1.67 -14.58 7.70
N THR A 77 -0.73 -13.71 7.38
CA THR A 77 -0.86 -12.26 7.58
C THR A 77 -1.18 -11.56 6.26
N LYS A 78 -2.10 -10.62 6.29
CA LYS A 78 -2.43 -9.83 5.11
C LYS A 78 -1.25 -8.98 4.67
N LEU A 79 -0.98 -8.94 3.36
CA LEU A 79 0.02 -8.06 2.80
C LEU A 79 -0.62 -6.77 2.31
N GLN A 80 0.03 -5.66 2.64
CA GLN A 80 -0.42 -4.32 2.31
C GLN A 80 0.61 -3.59 1.47
N MET A 81 0.15 -2.82 0.49
CA MET A 81 0.98 -1.89 -0.26
C MET A 81 0.54 -0.45 -0.10
N LEU A 82 1.48 0.47 -0.18
CA LEU A 82 1.20 1.90 -0.34
C LEU A 82 1.06 2.22 -1.84
N PHE A 83 -0.03 2.89 -2.19
CA PHE A 83 -0.38 3.21 -3.57
C PHE A 83 -0.68 4.71 -3.74
N ARG A 84 0.08 5.37 -4.61
CA ARG A 84 0.01 6.82 -4.78
C ARG A 84 -1.07 7.21 -5.82
N GLY A 85 -2.32 6.86 -5.56
CA GLY A 85 -3.46 7.22 -6.42
C GLY A 85 -3.16 7.10 -7.92
N GLN A 86 -3.52 8.10 -8.71
CA GLN A 86 -3.29 8.09 -10.16
C GLN A 86 -1.81 8.10 -10.58
N ASN A 87 -0.89 8.41 -9.65
CA ASN A 87 0.54 8.35 -9.91
C ASN A 87 1.14 6.95 -9.72
N MET A 88 0.36 6.00 -9.19
CA MET A 88 0.79 4.62 -8.94
C MET A 88 2.13 4.54 -8.18
N LEU A 89 3.19 4.20 -8.89
CA LEU A 89 4.57 4.06 -8.42
C LEU A 89 5.44 5.28 -8.78
N GLY A 90 4.92 6.17 -9.64
CA GLY A 90 5.70 7.22 -10.28
C GLY A 90 5.46 8.62 -9.71
N TYR A 91 5.83 9.61 -10.52
CA TYR A 91 5.81 11.04 -10.18
C TYR A 91 4.90 11.86 -11.11
N ARG A 92 4.09 11.20 -11.93
CA ARG A 92 3.10 11.81 -12.83
C ARG A 92 1.89 10.90 -12.95
N HIS A 93 0.78 11.42 -13.43
CA HIS A 93 -0.43 10.63 -13.66
C HIS A 93 -0.21 9.61 -14.79
N TYR A 94 -0.74 8.43 -14.56
CA TYR A 94 -0.86 7.37 -15.55
C TYR A 94 -2.31 7.28 -16.04
N ALA A 95 -2.51 6.64 -17.19
CA ALA A 95 -3.84 6.35 -17.72
C ALA A 95 -4.57 5.34 -16.80
N ASP A 96 -5.91 5.37 -16.82
CA ASP A 96 -6.75 4.55 -15.95
C ASP A 96 -6.50 3.05 -16.13
N ASP A 97 -6.32 2.60 -17.37
CA ASP A 97 -6.02 1.20 -17.70
C ASP A 97 -4.70 0.73 -17.09
N CYS A 98 -3.68 1.58 -17.04
CA CYS A 98 -2.43 1.28 -16.36
C CYS A 98 -2.62 1.12 -14.85
N VAL A 99 -3.43 2.00 -14.24
CA VAL A 99 -3.77 1.93 -12.81
C VAL A 99 -4.53 0.64 -12.51
N GLU A 100 -5.55 0.33 -13.31
CA GLU A 100 -6.34 -0.90 -13.17
C GLU A 100 -5.46 -2.14 -13.31
N TYR A 101 -4.59 -2.18 -14.31
CA TYR A 101 -3.70 -3.32 -14.55
C TYR A 101 -2.70 -3.52 -13.41
N LEU A 102 -2.09 -2.45 -12.90
CA LEU A 102 -1.15 -2.56 -11.78
C LEU A 102 -1.85 -3.07 -10.51
N VAL A 103 -3.05 -2.58 -10.21
CA VAL A 103 -3.86 -3.05 -9.08
C VAL A 103 -4.17 -4.54 -9.22
N GLN A 104 -4.66 -4.95 -10.39
CA GLN A 104 -4.94 -6.35 -10.71
C GLN A 104 -3.70 -7.23 -10.51
N ARG A 105 -2.55 -6.81 -11.04
CA ARG A 105 -1.30 -7.57 -10.91
C ARG A 105 -0.80 -7.62 -9.47
N SER A 106 -0.97 -6.55 -8.71
CA SER A 106 -0.57 -6.52 -7.30
C SER A 106 -1.37 -7.52 -6.47
N ILE A 107 -2.68 -7.55 -6.64
CA ILE A 107 -3.56 -8.51 -5.94
C ILE A 107 -3.25 -9.94 -6.37
N ALA A 108 -3.10 -10.18 -7.67
CA ALA A 108 -2.76 -11.51 -8.21
C ALA A 108 -1.40 -12.04 -7.71
N ASN A 109 -0.48 -11.16 -7.30
CA ASN A 109 0.82 -11.54 -6.73
C ASN A 109 0.86 -11.52 -5.20
N GLY A 110 -0.28 -11.35 -4.52
CA GLY A 110 -0.40 -11.59 -3.08
C GLY A 110 -0.69 -10.37 -2.21
N ILE A 111 -0.98 -9.20 -2.79
CA ILE A 111 -1.44 -8.05 -2.01
C ILE A 111 -2.93 -8.22 -1.65
N ASP A 112 -3.24 -8.09 -0.37
CA ASP A 112 -4.62 -8.13 0.15
C ASP A 112 -5.20 -6.73 0.33
N ILE A 113 -4.36 -5.75 0.71
CA ILE A 113 -4.79 -4.40 1.06
C ILE A 113 -4.01 -3.39 0.23
N ILE A 114 -4.73 -2.53 -0.47
CA ILE A 114 -4.14 -1.40 -1.19
C ILE A 114 -4.47 -0.13 -0.42
N ARG A 115 -3.46 0.47 0.20
CA ARG A 115 -3.57 1.75 0.90
C ARG A 115 -3.33 2.88 -0.09
N ILE A 116 -4.43 3.51 -0.48
CA ILE A 116 -4.48 4.51 -1.56
C ILE A 116 -4.49 5.90 -0.94
N PHE A 117 -3.61 6.77 -1.38
CA PHE A 117 -3.55 8.16 -0.96
C PHE A 117 -3.24 9.11 -2.13
N ASP A 118 -3.55 10.36 -1.95
CA ASP A 118 -3.06 11.48 -2.77
C ASP A 118 -2.43 12.53 -1.85
N ALA A 119 -1.23 13.03 -2.20
CA ALA A 119 -0.50 13.97 -1.35
C ALA A 119 -1.23 15.30 -1.14
N LEU A 120 -2.07 15.69 -2.10
CA LEU A 120 -2.90 16.91 -2.06
C LEU A 120 -4.36 16.63 -1.68
N ASN A 121 -4.68 15.38 -1.35
CA ASN A 121 -6.04 14.94 -1.02
C ASN A 121 -7.06 15.16 -2.17
N ASP A 122 -6.63 15.11 -3.43
CA ASP A 122 -7.56 15.12 -4.55
C ASP A 122 -8.21 13.74 -4.73
N ILE A 123 -9.47 13.65 -4.32
CA ILE A 123 -10.27 12.42 -4.38
C ILE A 123 -10.40 11.86 -5.80
N LYS A 124 -10.35 12.72 -6.82
CA LYS A 124 -10.43 12.27 -8.21
C LYS A 124 -9.31 11.31 -8.57
N ASN A 125 -8.13 11.54 -8.00
CA ASN A 125 -6.94 10.70 -8.20
C ASN A 125 -7.01 9.34 -7.49
N LEU A 126 -7.99 9.11 -6.63
CA LEU A 126 -8.15 7.87 -5.88
C LEU A 126 -9.16 6.91 -6.54
N LYS A 127 -10.10 7.43 -7.32
CA LYS A 127 -11.28 6.70 -7.79
C LYS A 127 -10.96 5.45 -8.59
N THR A 128 -10.04 5.55 -9.54
CA THR A 128 -9.67 4.43 -10.42
C THR A 128 -9.06 3.28 -9.61
N ALA A 129 -8.11 3.59 -8.73
CA ALA A 129 -7.47 2.59 -7.88
C ALA A 129 -8.45 1.93 -6.90
N ILE A 130 -9.38 2.70 -6.30
CA ILE A 130 -10.43 2.17 -5.41
C ILE A 130 -11.34 1.19 -6.16
N LYS A 131 -11.83 1.60 -7.34
CA LYS A 131 -12.68 0.74 -8.17
C LYS A 131 -11.97 -0.55 -8.57
N ALA A 132 -10.72 -0.43 -9.01
CA ALA A 132 -9.92 -1.58 -9.40
C ALA A 132 -9.68 -2.53 -8.23
N ALA A 133 -9.30 -2.03 -7.05
CA ALA A 133 -9.09 -2.85 -5.86
C ALA A 133 -10.35 -3.64 -5.48
N ASN A 134 -11.50 -2.98 -5.45
CA ASN A 134 -12.79 -3.62 -5.14
C ASN A 134 -13.18 -4.66 -6.19
N LYS A 135 -12.97 -4.36 -7.47
CA LYS A 135 -13.26 -5.27 -8.60
C LYS A 135 -12.45 -6.56 -8.51
N GLU A 136 -11.18 -6.46 -8.13
CA GLU A 136 -10.26 -7.59 -8.02
C GLU A 136 -10.36 -8.32 -6.65
N GLY A 137 -11.31 -7.94 -5.80
CA GLY A 137 -11.53 -8.58 -4.50
C GLY A 137 -10.52 -8.18 -3.41
N GLY A 138 -9.69 -7.19 -3.65
CA GLY A 138 -8.79 -6.61 -2.65
C GLY A 138 -9.51 -5.64 -1.71
N HIS A 139 -8.85 -5.27 -0.63
CA HIS A 139 -9.34 -4.26 0.30
C HIS A 139 -8.75 -2.88 -0.05
N ALA A 140 -9.59 -1.95 -0.51
CA ALA A 140 -9.21 -0.57 -0.68
C ALA A 140 -9.21 0.15 0.67
N GLN A 141 -8.04 0.58 1.14
CA GLN A 141 -7.88 1.41 2.33
C GLN A 141 -7.48 2.82 1.91
N VAL A 142 -8.41 3.76 2.01
CA VAL A 142 -8.12 5.16 1.65
C VAL A 142 -7.47 5.88 2.83
N ALA A 143 -6.41 6.61 2.55
CA ALA A 143 -5.68 7.41 3.54
C ALA A 143 -5.71 8.89 3.17
N ILE A 144 -5.90 9.73 4.18
CA ILE A 144 -5.84 11.19 4.07
C ILE A 144 -4.43 11.63 4.46
N SER A 145 -3.84 12.51 3.65
CA SER A 145 -2.64 13.25 4.02
C SER A 145 -3.05 14.37 4.98
N TYR A 146 -3.10 14.05 6.28
CA TYR A 146 -3.55 14.98 7.30
C TYR A 146 -2.55 16.14 7.48
N THR A 147 -3.07 17.35 7.50
CA THR A 147 -2.31 18.54 7.80
C THR A 147 -3.21 19.58 8.46
N THR A 148 -2.60 20.60 9.06
CA THR A 148 -3.31 21.71 9.68
C THR A 148 -3.00 23.03 8.96
N GLY A 149 -3.96 23.93 8.93
CA GLY A 149 -3.82 25.25 8.31
C GLY A 149 -5.18 25.85 7.96
N PRO A 150 -5.21 27.11 7.52
CA PRO A 150 -6.48 27.82 7.29
C PRO A 150 -7.41 27.18 6.26
N VAL A 151 -6.85 26.38 5.34
CA VAL A 151 -7.61 25.70 4.25
C VAL A 151 -8.03 24.29 4.65
N PHE A 152 -7.38 23.70 5.66
CA PHE A 152 -7.60 22.28 6.05
C PHE A 152 -8.56 22.23 7.25
N THR A 153 -9.81 22.62 6.99
CA THR A 153 -10.88 22.60 8.00
C THR A 153 -11.45 21.21 8.18
N ASP A 154 -12.19 20.98 9.26
CA ASP A 154 -12.87 19.71 9.50
C ASP A 154 -13.90 19.40 8.39
N GLU A 155 -14.55 20.45 7.83
CA GLU A 155 -15.46 20.29 6.70
C GLU A 155 -14.73 19.82 5.44
N TYR A 156 -13.55 20.39 5.15
CA TYR A 156 -12.71 19.97 4.03
C TYR A 156 -12.30 18.50 4.16
N LEU A 157 -11.81 18.11 5.33
CA LEU A 157 -11.42 16.72 5.61
C LEU A 157 -12.62 15.77 5.62
N SER A 158 -13.79 16.23 6.06
CA SER A 158 -15.04 15.46 6.05
C SER A 158 -15.53 15.16 4.63
N LEU A 159 -15.37 16.08 3.68
CA LEU A 159 -15.72 15.86 2.26
C LEU A 159 -14.95 14.68 1.66
N ILE A 160 -13.70 14.49 2.06
CA ILE A 160 -12.89 13.35 1.64
C ILE A 160 -13.48 12.05 2.19
N HIS A 161 -13.90 12.04 3.45
CA HIS A 161 -14.50 10.88 4.09
C HIS A 161 -15.86 10.49 3.47
N ILE A 162 -16.71 11.47 3.13
CA ILE A 162 -18.03 11.25 2.52
C ILE A 162 -17.91 10.70 1.08
N SER A 163 -16.80 10.97 0.40
CA SER A 163 -16.56 10.50 -0.97
C SER A 163 -16.08 9.06 -1.07
N GLU A 164 -15.82 8.39 0.06
CA GLU A 164 -15.53 6.96 0.05
C GLU A 164 -16.77 6.18 -0.43
N PRO A 165 -16.62 5.24 -1.38
CA PRO A 165 -17.70 4.33 -1.68
C PRO A 165 -18.04 3.55 -0.42
N THR A 166 -19.27 3.71 0.04
CA THR A 166 -19.81 2.95 1.17
C THR A 166 -19.52 1.47 0.97
N ARG A 167 -18.95 0.83 1.98
CA ARG A 167 -18.77 -0.62 2.01
C ARG A 167 -20.13 -1.31 1.79
N PRO A 168 -20.18 -2.38 1.01
CA PRO A 168 -21.34 -3.25 1.00
C PRO A 168 -21.54 -3.90 2.38
#